data_e6249c70d5356f14c0dc80e0d62e3be2
#
_entry.id   e6249c70d5356f14c0dc80e0d62e3be2
#
_cell.length_a   1.000
_cell.length_b   1.000
_cell.length_c   1.000
_cell.angle_alpha   90.00
_cell.angle_beta   90.00
_cell.angle_gamma   90.00
#
_symmetry.space_group_name_H-M   'P 1'
#
loop_
_entity.id
_entity.type
_entity.pdbx_description
1 polymer ?
#
loop_
_entity_poly.entity_id
_entity_poly.type
_entity_poly.pdbx_seq_one_letter_code
_entity_poly.pdbx_strand_id
1 'polypeptide(L)'
;MTDTGSFRYSNTSSKTHRIIAELIDIGIKPYEMHTKIYETSSIEDTNLLGEALQTMKLTEDGKVAWLWVTKDMLKKTKASLEGTEGIINFARSIGGVEIAILFRETGTDERVKVSFRSKGKVDVNKLAGV
;
A
#
# COMPACT_ATOMS: atom_id res chain seq x y z
N MET A 1 8.05 -4.61 -12.90
CA MET A 1 7.79 -3.26 -12.33
C MET A 1 7.10 -3.37 -10.97
N THR A 2 6.02 -4.12 -10.82
CA THR A 2 5.30 -4.30 -9.54
C THR A 2 6.16 -4.94 -8.47
N ASP A 3 6.80 -6.08 -8.75
CA ASP A 3 7.62 -6.83 -7.78
C ASP A 3 8.86 -6.08 -7.28
N THR A 4 9.31 -5.07 -8.02
CA THR A 4 10.42 -4.20 -7.64
C THR A 4 9.94 -2.90 -6.98
N GLY A 5 8.64 -2.73 -6.77
CA GLY A 5 8.06 -1.50 -6.25
C GLY A 5 8.46 -0.28 -7.08
N SER A 6 8.39 -0.38 -8.40
CA SER A 6 8.92 0.62 -9.35
C SER A 6 10.41 0.89 -9.11
N PHE A 7 11.19 -0.20 -8.98
CA PHE A 7 12.65 -0.19 -8.82
C PHE A 7 13.18 0.39 -7.51
N ARG A 8 12.33 0.49 -6.47
CA ARG A 8 12.70 1.01 -5.15
C ARG A 8 13.06 -0.07 -4.13
N TYR A 9 12.71 -1.33 -4.40
CA TYR A 9 12.95 -2.43 -3.46
C TYR A 9 14.37 -2.99 -3.61
N SER A 10 14.84 -3.64 -2.55
CA SER A 10 16.19 -4.23 -2.47
C SER A 10 16.47 -5.35 -3.49
N ASN A 11 15.43 -5.93 -4.09
CA ASN A 11 15.55 -6.90 -5.17
C ASN A 11 15.82 -6.28 -6.55
N THR A 12 15.87 -4.95 -6.65
CA THR A 12 16.27 -4.23 -7.86
C THR A 12 17.78 -4.32 -8.03
N SER A 13 18.21 -4.80 -9.18
CA SER A 13 19.63 -4.98 -9.53
C SER A 13 19.99 -4.29 -10.84
N SER A 14 21.28 -4.19 -11.14
CA SER A 14 21.75 -3.71 -12.43
C SER A 14 21.23 -4.59 -13.59
N LYS A 15 21.06 -5.89 -13.35
CA LYS A 15 20.48 -6.80 -14.33
C LYS A 15 19.00 -6.43 -14.63
N THR A 16 18.23 -6.09 -13.60
CA THR A 16 16.84 -5.63 -13.77
C THR A 16 16.78 -4.41 -14.70
N HIS A 17 17.65 -3.43 -14.49
CA HIS A 17 17.69 -2.23 -15.33
C HIS A 17 18.15 -2.51 -16.76
N ARG A 18 19.07 -3.45 -16.99
CA ARG A 18 19.47 -3.86 -18.34
C ARG A 18 18.33 -4.51 -19.10
N ILE A 19 17.60 -5.41 -18.45
CA ILE A 19 16.41 -6.06 -19.06
C ILE A 19 15.36 -4.99 -19.44
N ILE A 20 15.17 -3.97 -18.60
CA ILE A 20 14.22 -2.89 -18.91
C ILE A 20 14.71 -2.06 -20.09
N ALA A 21 16.02 -1.77 -20.19
CA ALA A 21 16.58 -1.07 -21.34
C ALA A 21 16.31 -1.85 -22.63
N GLU A 22 16.56 -3.16 -22.65
CA GLU A 22 16.25 -4.02 -23.79
C GLU A 22 14.76 -4.02 -24.15
N LEU A 23 13.87 -4.03 -23.13
CA LEU A 23 12.42 -3.95 -23.34
C LEU A 23 11.99 -2.61 -23.96
N ILE A 24 12.64 -1.51 -23.57
CA ILE A 24 12.40 -0.18 -24.18
C ILE A 24 12.87 -0.17 -25.63
N ASP A 25 14.05 -0.73 -25.90
CA ASP A 25 14.62 -0.79 -27.26
C ASP A 25 13.72 -1.56 -28.23
N ILE A 26 13.02 -2.58 -27.78
CA ILE A 26 12.04 -3.33 -28.59
C ILE A 26 10.64 -2.69 -28.62
N GLY A 27 10.47 -1.49 -28.04
CA GLY A 27 9.27 -0.68 -28.18
C GLY A 27 8.31 -0.67 -26.99
N ILE A 28 8.67 -1.26 -25.84
CA ILE A 28 7.87 -1.11 -24.61
C ILE A 28 7.96 0.34 -24.13
N LYS A 29 6.83 0.96 -23.91
CA LYS A 29 6.73 2.34 -23.45
C LYS A 29 6.50 2.38 -21.93
N PRO A 30 7.50 2.80 -21.13
CA PRO A 30 7.38 2.83 -19.66
C PRO A 30 6.19 3.65 -19.16
N TYR A 31 5.92 4.80 -19.81
CA TYR A 31 4.79 5.65 -19.47
C TYR A 31 3.44 4.92 -19.60
N GLU A 32 3.20 4.25 -20.74
CA GLU A 32 1.96 3.51 -20.95
C GLU A 32 1.78 2.37 -19.92
N MET A 33 2.89 1.72 -19.57
CA MET A 33 2.89 0.67 -18.53
C MET A 33 2.57 1.26 -17.14
N HIS A 34 3.19 2.40 -16.81
CA HIS A 34 2.95 3.09 -15.54
C HIS A 34 1.47 3.49 -15.40
N THR A 35 0.93 4.18 -16.42
CA THR A 35 -0.46 4.63 -16.43
C THR A 35 -1.44 3.47 -16.25
N LYS A 36 -1.24 2.36 -16.98
CA LYS A 36 -2.10 1.17 -16.86
C LYS A 36 -2.03 0.47 -15.49
N ILE A 37 -0.92 0.59 -14.77
CA ILE A 37 -0.73 -0.08 -13.49
C ILE A 37 -1.12 0.82 -12.32
N TYR A 38 -0.79 2.11 -12.37
CA TYR A 38 -0.83 3.00 -11.22
C TYR A 38 -1.84 4.15 -11.32
N GLU A 39 -2.29 4.52 -12.53
CA GLU A 39 -3.23 5.62 -12.73
C GLU A 39 -4.64 5.09 -13.00
N THR A 40 -5.09 4.14 -12.19
CA THR A 40 -6.39 3.46 -12.34
C THR A 40 -7.34 3.72 -11.16
N SER A 41 -6.93 4.55 -10.21
CA SER A 41 -7.75 4.85 -9.02
C SER A 41 -9.01 5.63 -9.40
N SER A 42 -10.15 5.22 -8.86
CA SER A 42 -11.40 5.96 -8.97
C SER A 42 -11.40 7.17 -8.01
N ILE A 43 -12.32 8.10 -8.22
CA ILE A 43 -12.52 9.23 -7.29
C ILE A 43 -13.01 8.72 -5.93
N GLU A 44 -13.82 7.67 -5.93
CA GLU A 44 -14.34 7.00 -4.74
C GLU A 44 -13.18 6.43 -3.89
N ASP A 45 -12.24 5.73 -4.52
CA ASP A 45 -11.06 5.17 -3.85
C ASP A 45 -10.13 6.27 -3.35
N THR A 46 -10.00 7.36 -4.09
CA THR A 46 -9.22 8.54 -3.68
C THR A 46 -9.85 9.23 -2.46
N ASN A 47 -11.17 9.35 -2.43
CA ASN A 47 -11.90 9.88 -1.28
C ASN A 47 -11.76 8.97 -0.06
N LEU A 48 -11.84 7.65 -0.24
CA LEU A 48 -11.60 6.66 0.83
C LEU A 48 -10.19 6.80 1.41
N LEU A 49 -9.18 6.96 0.55
CA LEU A 49 -7.81 7.21 1.00
C LEU A 49 -7.76 8.45 1.89
N GLY A 50 -8.40 9.55 1.50
CA GLY A 50 -8.46 10.78 2.29
C GLY A 50 -9.09 10.56 3.68
N GLU A 51 -10.21 9.84 3.76
CA GLU A 51 -10.87 9.50 5.03
C GLU A 51 -9.96 8.61 5.91
N ALA A 52 -9.35 7.58 5.32
CA ALA A 52 -8.49 6.66 6.06
C ALA A 52 -7.24 7.37 6.62
N LEU A 53 -6.61 8.25 5.85
CA LEU A 53 -5.43 9.00 6.29
C LEU A 53 -5.71 9.88 7.50
N GLN A 54 -6.92 10.41 7.66
CA GLN A 54 -7.31 11.22 8.82
C GLN A 54 -7.36 10.38 10.12
N THR A 55 -7.49 9.07 10.04
CA THR A 55 -7.46 8.18 11.21
C THR A 55 -6.06 7.80 11.65
N MET A 56 -5.04 8.21 10.88
CA MET A 56 -3.67 7.77 11.12
C MET A 56 -3.14 8.23 12.46
N LYS A 57 -2.54 7.29 13.19
CA LYS A 57 -1.87 7.53 14.48
C LYS A 57 -0.50 6.87 14.48
N LEU A 58 0.36 7.39 15.34
CA LEU A 58 1.70 6.84 15.59
C LEU A 58 1.88 6.54 17.08
N THR A 59 2.78 5.60 17.37
CA THR A 59 3.31 5.42 18.74
C THR A 59 4.16 6.64 19.14
N GLU A 60 4.38 6.83 20.44
CA GLU A 60 5.16 7.95 20.96
C GLU A 60 6.59 7.98 20.40
N ASP A 61 7.19 6.81 20.17
CA ASP A 61 8.52 6.68 19.55
C ASP A 61 8.51 6.81 18.02
N GLY A 62 7.34 6.98 17.40
CA GLY A 62 7.17 7.14 15.95
C GLY A 62 7.47 5.91 15.10
N LYS A 63 7.65 4.72 15.72
CA LYS A 63 8.06 3.50 15.01
C LYS A 63 6.92 2.68 14.44
N VAL A 64 5.73 2.81 15.01
CA VAL A 64 4.53 2.12 14.53
C VAL A 64 3.49 3.14 14.12
N ALA A 65 2.97 3.00 12.92
CA ALA A 65 1.85 3.78 12.42
C ALA A 65 0.67 2.86 12.13
N TRP A 66 -0.55 3.30 12.45
CA TRP A 66 -1.75 2.56 12.12
C TRP A 66 -2.86 3.48 11.65
N LEU A 67 -3.77 2.91 10.88
CA LEU A 67 -4.95 3.59 10.36
C LEU A 67 -6.11 2.61 10.20
N TRP A 68 -7.30 3.19 10.04
CA TRP A 68 -8.54 2.44 9.92
C TRP A 68 -9.24 2.70 8.59
N VAL A 69 -9.89 1.65 8.08
CA VAL A 69 -10.94 1.73 7.08
C VAL A 69 -12.20 1.09 7.67
N THR A 70 -13.21 1.91 7.90
CA THR A 70 -14.49 1.48 8.47
C THR A 70 -15.53 1.24 7.37
N LYS A 71 -16.58 0.49 7.71
CA LYS A 71 -17.73 0.29 6.82
C LYS A 71 -18.41 1.61 6.45
N ASP A 72 -18.46 2.55 7.39
CA ASP A 72 -19.07 3.85 7.15
C ASP A 72 -18.27 4.68 6.16
N MET A 73 -16.94 4.63 6.20
CA MET A 73 -16.08 5.25 5.19
C MET A 73 -16.35 4.66 3.81
N LEU A 74 -16.42 3.33 3.68
CA LEU A 74 -16.73 2.65 2.42
C LEU A 74 -18.11 3.07 1.89
N LYS A 75 -19.13 3.12 2.74
CA LYS A 75 -20.48 3.58 2.36
C LYS A 75 -20.50 5.05 1.93
N LYS A 76 -19.85 5.92 2.70
CA LYS A 76 -19.78 7.36 2.46
C LYS A 76 -19.09 7.67 1.13
N THR A 77 -17.99 7.01 0.84
CA THR A 77 -17.19 7.24 -0.37
C THR A 77 -17.67 6.44 -1.58
N LYS A 78 -18.48 5.40 -1.36
CA LYS A 78 -18.88 4.41 -2.37
C LYS A 78 -17.71 3.62 -2.96
N ALA A 79 -16.56 3.62 -2.27
CA ALA A 79 -15.40 2.87 -2.67
C ALA A 79 -15.60 1.35 -2.51
N SER A 80 -14.88 0.59 -3.32
CA SER A 80 -14.85 -0.87 -3.21
C SER A 80 -13.83 -1.35 -2.16
N LEU A 81 -13.89 -2.64 -1.81
CA LEU A 81 -12.88 -3.22 -0.92
C LEU A 81 -11.50 -3.27 -1.59
N GLU A 82 -11.45 -3.40 -2.90
CA GLU A 82 -10.20 -3.34 -3.67
C GLU A 82 -9.53 -1.97 -3.55
N GLY A 83 -10.30 -0.88 -3.47
CA GLY A 83 -9.79 0.48 -3.26
C GLY A 83 -9.02 0.67 -1.93
N THR A 84 -9.10 -0.31 -1.01
CA THR A 84 -8.31 -0.29 0.23
C THR A 84 -6.88 -0.77 0.04
N GLU A 85 -6.57 -1.42 -1.08
CA GLU A 85 -5.21 -1.86 -1.37
C GLU A 85 -4.27 -0.67 -1.53
N GLY A 86 -3.11 -0.77 -0.95
CA GLY A 86 -2.13 0.31 -1.02
C GLY A 86 -2.23 1.38 0.06
N ILE A 87 -3.38 1.57 0.73
CA ILE A 87 -3.55 2.58 1.80
C ILE A 87 -2.48 2.42 2.89
N ILE A 88 -2.17 1.19 3.29
CA ILE A 88 -1.16 0.89 4.31
C ILE A 88 0.24 1.40 3.93
N ASN A 89 0.54 1.54 2.63
CA ASN A 89 1.85 2.01 2.18
C ASN A 89 2.08 3.49 2.51
N PHE A 90 1.03 4.28 2.65
CA PHE A 90 1.15 5.67 3.12
C PHE A 90 1.65 5.72 4.56
N ALA A 91 1.10 4.89 5.46
CA ALA A 91 1.61 4.78 6.82
C ALA A 91 3.07 4.29 6.85
N ARG A 92 3.40 3.27 6.03
CA ARG A 92 4.76 2.77 5.93
C ARG A 92 5.76 3.80 5.38
N SER A 93 5.31 4.74 4.55
CA SER A 93 6.18 5.75 3.93
C SER A 93 6.66 6.83 4.90
N ILE A 94 6.02 6.97 6.06
CA ILE A 94 6.41 7.97 7.07
C ILE A 94 7.84 7.72 7.53
N GLY A 95 8.63 8.79 7.65
CA GLY A 95 10.00 8.72 8.18
C GLY A 95 10.00 8.21 9.62
N GLY A 96 10.93 7.30 9.95
CA GLY A 96 11.01 6.68 11.29
C GLY A 96 10.09 5.46 11.50
N VAL A 97 8.98 5.34 10.78
CA VAL A 97 8.07 4.20 10.90
C VAL A 97 8.75 2.92 10.40
N GLU A 98 8.74 1.89 11.24
CA GLU A 98 9.25 0.55 10.94
C GLU A 98 8.12 -0.44 10.63
N ILE A 99 6.95 -0.28 11.28
CA ILE A 99 5.77 -1.12 11.10
C ILE A 99 4.56 -0.24 10.78
N ALA A 100 3.82 -0.60 9.74
CA ALA A 100 2.52 -0.04 9.44
C ALA A 100 1.43 -1.09 9.62
N ILE A 101 0.28 -0.68 10.17
CA ILE A 101 -0.88 -1.52 10.43
C ILE A 101 -2.11 -0.88 9.81
N LEU A 102 -2.88 -1.66 9.07
CA LEU A 102 -4.19 -1.27 8.58
C LEU A 102 -5.25 -2.17 9.22
N PHE A 103 -6.17 -1.56 9.93
CA PHE A 103 -7.39 -2.19 10.41
C PHE A 103 -8.51 -1.92 9.41
N ARG A 104 -9.15 -2.98 8.92
CA ARG A 104 -10.24 -2.87 7.97
C ARG A 104 -11.43 -3.68 8.44
N GLU A 105 -12.56 -3.03 8.64
CA GLU A 105 -13.83 -3.70 8.87
C GLU A 105 -14.26 -4.45 7.62
N THR A 106 -14.60 -5.73 7.76
CA THR A 106 -15.08 -6.58 6.66
C THR A 106 -16.61 -6.63 6.64
N GLY A 107 -17.17 -6.59 5.44
CA GLY A 107 -18.57 -6.59 5.03
C GLY A 107 -19.66 -6.97 6.05
N THR A 108 -20.08 -8.25 6.15
CA THR A 108 -21.28 -8.69 6.85
C THR A 108 -21.10 -9.15 8.28
N ASP A 109 -19.88 -9.45 8.68
CA ASP A 109 -19.54 -9.92 10.01
C ASP A 109 -18.77 -8.82 10.77
N GLU A 110 -18.86 -8.83 12.10
CA GLU A 110 -18.14 -7.90 13.00
C GLU A 110 -16.62 -8.15 13.01
N ARG A 111 -16.07 -8.75 11.95
CA ARG A 111 -14.64 -9.05 11.86
C ARG A 111 -13.86 -7.86 11.35
N VAL A 112 -12.67 -7.69 11.90
CA VAL A 112 -11.67 -6.71 11.45
C VAL A 112 -10.50 -7.47 10.83
N LYS A 113 -10.22 -7.20 9.56
CA LYS A 113 -8.99 -7.67 8.91
C LYS A 113 -7.84 -6.75 9.30
N VAL A 114 -6.77 -7.34 9.81
CA VAL A 114 -5.55 -6.60 10.16
C VAL A 114 -4.46 -6.93 9.17
N SER A 115 -3.90 -5.91 8.56
CA SER A 115 -2.77 -6.04 7.61
C SER A 115 -1.55 -5.37 8.21
N PHE A 116 -0.39 -6.03 8.03
CA PHE A 116 0.90 -5.52 8.50
C PHE A 116 1.85 -5.31 7.33
N ARG A 117 2.68 -4.27 7.42
CA ARG A 117 3.82 -4.04 6.53
C ARG A 117 5.01 -3.55 7.34
N SER A 118 6.20 -4.03 7.02
CA SER A 118 7.44 -3.55 7.66
C SER A 118 8.42 -3.00 6.63
N LYS A 119 9.42 -2.28 7.11
CA LYS A 119 10.59 -1.85 6.30
C LYS A 119 11.76 -2.85 6.35
N GLY A 120 11.51 -4.09 6.80
CA GLY A 120 12.46 -5.19 6.76
C GLY A 120 13.19 -5.48 8.07
N LYS A 121 13.14 -4.60 9.07
CA LYS A 121 13.77 -4.85 10.39
C LYS A 121 12.96 -5.80 11.27
N VAL A 122 11.65 -5.87 11.06
CA VAL A 122 10.72 -6.70 11.84
C VAL A 122 10.06 -7.70 10.90
N ASP A 123 10.11 -8.97 11.28
CA ASP A 123 9.37 -10.04 10.59
C ASP A 123 7.89 -10.01 10.99
N VAL A 124 7.10 -9.31 10.18
CA VAL A 124 5.66 -9.17 10.45
C VAL A 124 4.86 -10.45 10.23
N ASN A 125 5.43 -11.47 9.57
CA ASN A 125 4.77 -12.77 9.45
C ASN A 125 4.69 -13.46 10.82
N LYS A 126 5.69 -13.27 11.67
CA LYS A 126 5.66 -13.76 13.05
C LYS A 126 4.62 -13.05 13.91
N LEU A 127 4.38 -11.75 13.66
CA LEU A 127 3.34 -11.00 14.35
C LEU A 127 1.93 -11.41 13.89
N ALA A 128 1.74 -11.67 12.61
CA ALA A 128 0.46 -12.07 12.06
C ALA A 128 0.06 -13.53 12.39
N GLY A 129 1.01 -14.36 12.77
CA GLY A 129 0.80 -15.78 13.13
C GLY A 129 0.50 -16.02 14.59
N VAL A 130 0.37 -14.98 15.39
CA VAL A 130 0.04 -15.06 16.83
C VAL A 130 -1.46 -15.08 17.05
#